data_a5527d3f4b086d6070e130ea83b9aaec
#
_entry.id   a5527d3f4b086d6070e130ea83b9aaec
#
_cell.length_a   1.000
_cell.length_b   1.000
_cell.length_c   1.000
_cell.angle_alpha   90.00
_cell.angle_beta   90.00
_cell.angle_gamma   90.00
#
_symmetry.space_group_name_H-M   'P 1'
#
loop_
_entity.id
_entity.type
_entity.pdbx_description
1 polymer ?
#
loop_
_entity_poly.entity_id
_entity_poly.type
_entity_poly.pdbx_seq_one_letter_code
_entity_poly.pdbx_strand_id
1 'polypeptide(L)'
;MNQTQPVIQQEPASKRIWLAVILGSMTAIGPLSIDMYLPALPSLTHDLHTSSSSAQLSLTACLLGIAVGQLFVGPISDRRGRKKPLLIALAFYALSSLLCVFSPNIALLIFLRFVQGASGAGGIVISRAMVRDLYSGPEMTKFVSLLMLINGVAPILAPVAGGQLLQFTSWRGVFVVLCLLSLLMLFGAVFGLRETLQEKNQSSGGIRHTLNTYKKLLGDRRFMGYAASQGFVMAAMFAYISGSPFVIQNVFGASPQTFSLFFAINGLGIIIASQIAGKLAGKVSETAMLRSGLLLALTGGLLLLIVSSVTESLFGILCSLFLSVSSVGIVSTASFSLAMQNQQRAAGSASALLGLLPFILGGAAAPLVGLSPAHPELSMAAVIAVCELLAIVLYLALTKGISKKA
;
A
#
# COMPACT_ATOMS: atom_id res chain seq x y z
N MET A 1 20.89 -35.67 -22.49
CA MET A 1 21.59 -34.45 -22.08
C MET A 1 21.12 -34.10 -20.68
N ASN A 2 21.92 -34.49 -19.68
CA ASN A 2 21.64 -34.21 -18.28
C ASN A 2 21.76 -32.70 -18.01
N GLN A 3 20.65 -32.02 -17.80
CA GLN A 3 20.66 -30.70 -17.23
C GLN A 3 20.97 -30.86 -15.73
N THR A 4 22.22 -30.65 -15.36
CA THR A 4 22.64 -30.46 -13.98
C THR A 4 21.91 -29.22 -13.44
N GLN A 5 20.87 -29.48 -12.64
CA GLN A 5 20.25 -28.44 -11.81
C GLN A 5 21.38 -27.83 -10.95
N PRO A 6 21.46 -26.48 -10.87
CA PRO A 6 22.44 -25.87 -9.97
C PRO A 6 22.12 -26.35 -8.56
N VAL A 7 23.12 -26.97 -7.92
CA VAL A 7 23.08 -27.34 -6.50
C VAL A 7 22.86 -26.05 -5.71
N ILE A 8 21.63 -25.84 -5.27
CA ILE A 8 21.31 -24.75 -4.34
C ILE A 8 22.04 -25.12 -3.04
N GLN A 9 23.23 -24.55 -2.84
CA GLN A 9 23.92 -24.63 -1.55
C GLN A 9 22.95 -24.11 -0.50
N GLN A 10 22.54 -24.97 0.42
CA GLN A 10 21.70 -24.60 1.56
C GLN A 10 22.47 -23.56 2.38
N GLU A 11 22.15 -22.29 2.18
CA GLU A 11 22.73 -21.22 2.99
C GLU A 11 22.40 -21.46 4.48
N PRO A 12 23.35 -21.16 5.39
CA PRO A 12 23.12 -21.29 6.82
C PRO A 12 21.86 -20.57 7.27
N ALA A 13 21.11 -21.14 8.21
CA ALA A 13 19.86 -20.57 8.70
C ALA A 13 20.01 -19.12 9.18
N SER A 14 21.14 -18.78 9.80
CA SER A 14 21.48 -17.41 10.24
C SER A 14 21.53 -16.42 9.08
N LYS A 15 22.07 -16.81 7.93
CA LYS A 15 22.16 -15.96 6.75
C LYS A 15 20.80 -15.73 6.11
N ARG A 16 19.94 -16.76 6.11
CA ARG A 16 18.55 -16.65 5.64
C ARG A 16 17.73 -15.68 6.49
N ILE A 17 17.85 -15.76 7.82
CA ILE A 17 17.19 -14.86 8.75
C ILE A 17 17.67 -13.43 8.50
N TRP A 18 18.97 -13.22 8.35
CA TRP A 18 19.54 -11.91 8.06
C TRP A 18 19.01 -11.29 6.75
N LEU A 19 18.97 -12.08 5.67
CA LEU A 19 18.38 -11.67 4.39
C LEU A 19 16.89 -11.35 4.56
N ALA A 20 16.15 -12.15 5.34
CA ALA A 20 14.74 -11.91 5.59
C ALA A 20 14.50 -10.60 6.35
N VAL A 21 15.33 -10.27 7.33
CA VAL A 21 15.28 -9.02 8.08
C VAL A 21 15.57 -7.83 7.15
N ILE A 22 16.65 -7.89 6.36
CA ILE A 22 17.02 -6.81 5.46
C ILE A 22 15.95 -6.59 4.37
N LEU A 23 15.59 -7.65 3.63
CA LEU A 23 14.62 -7.51 2.54
C LEU A 23 13.21 -7.24 3.07
N GLY A 24 12.86 -7.79 4.23
CA GLY A 24 11.59 -7.56 4.89
C GLY A 24 11.44 -6.10 5.37
N SER A 25 12.46 -5.55 6.02
CA SER A 25 12.43 -4.15 6.46
C SER A 25 12.24 -3.18 5.28
N MET A 26 12.84 -3.48 4.13
CA MET A 26 12.69 -2.66 2.92
C MET A 26 11.27 -2.73 2.34
N THR A 27 10.57 -3.86 2.46
CA THR A 27 9.17 -3.93 2.03
C THR A 27 8.23 -3.13 2.93
N ALA A 28 8.61 -2.90 4.19
CA ALA A 28 7.86 -2.09 5.15
C ALA A 28 8.00 -0.57 4.92
N ILE A 29 8.89 -0.11 4.03
CA ILE A 29 9.08 1.33 3.73
C ILE A 29 7.76 2.01 3.36
N GLY A 30 6.88 1.35 2.59
CA GLY A 30 5.58 1.90 2.21
C GLY A 30 4.72 2.24 3.43
N PRO A 31 4.31 1.26 4.24
CA PRO A 31 3.57 1.48 5.48
C PRO A 31 4.27 2.43 6.46
N LEU A 32 5.57 2.30 6.66
CA LEU A 32 6.31 3.20 7.53
C LEU A 32 6.23 4.66 7.06
N SER A 33 6.37 4.89 5.74
CA SER A 33 6.30 6.24 5.18
C SER A 33 4.93 6.88 5.27
N ILE A 34 3.87 6.08 5.19
CA ILE A 34 2.48 6.55 5.16
C ILE A 34 1.90 6.53 6.56
N ASP A 35 1.87 5.37 7.22
CA ASP A 35 1.05 5.14 8.39
C ASP A 35 1.69 5.67 9.68
N MET A 36 3.03 5.66 9.78
CA MET A 36 3.75 6.23 10.94
C MET A 36 3.59 7.75 11.05
N TYR A 37 3.32 8.42 9.94
CA TYR A 37 3.13 9.86 9.85
C TYR A 37 1.69 10.30 10.17
N LEU A 38 0.69 9.40 10.06
CA LEU A 38 -0.73 9.73 10.19
C LEU A 38 -1.10 10.43 11.51
N PRO A 39 -0.66 9.94 12.68
CA PRO A 39 -1.01 10.58 13.95
C PRO A 39 -0.51 12.02 14.06
N ALA A 40 0.49 12.39 13.27
CA ALA A 40 1.13 13.70 13.27
C ALA A 40 0.45 14.74 12.35
N LEU A 41 -0.50 14.33 11.48
CA LEU A 41 -1.12 15.23 10.51
C LEU A 41 -1.82 16.45 11.13
N PRO A 42 -2.62 16.31 12.21
CA PRO A 42 -3.23 17.48 12.85
C PRO A 42 -2.22 18.47 13.40
N SER A 43 -1.18 18.02 14.08
CA SER A 43 -0.12 18.90 14.61
C SER A 43 0.70 19.57 13.51
N LEU A 44 0.91 18.90 12.39
CA LEU A 44 1.56 19.44 11.22
C LEU A 44 0.76 20.57 10.58
N THR A 45 -0.58 20.43 10.47
CA THR A 45 -1.43 21.51 9.91
C THR A 45 -1.34 22.77 10.74
N HIS A 46 -1.31 22.61 12.07
CA HIS A 46 -1.15 23.73 12.98
C HIS A 46 0.24 24.39 12.86
N ASP A 47 1.32 23.58 12.84
CA ASP A 47 2.71 24.06 12.83
C ASP A 47 3.09 24.75 11.49
N LEU A 48 2.59 24.24 10.36
CA LEU A 48 2.83 24.82 9.04
C LEU A 48 1.74 25.83 8.60
N HIS A 49 0.80 26.18 9.48
CA HIS A 49 -0.31 27.11 9.20
C HIS A 49 -1.02 26.79 7.87
N THR A 50 -1.39 25.53 7.70
CA THR A 50 -1.94 25.01 6.42
C THR A 50 -3.28 24.32 6.60
N SER A 51 -4.00 24.05 5.49
CA SER A 51 -5.26 23.32 5.53
C SER A 51 -5.08 21.82 5.67
N SER A 52 -6.09 21.13 6.19
CA SER A 52 -6.14 19.66 6.23
C SER A 52 -5.99 19.05 4.85
N SER A 53 -6.61 19.66 3.82
CA SER A 53 -6.47 19.21 2.42
C SER A 53 -5.02 19.27 1.94
N SER A 54 -4.28 20.34 2.25
CA SER A 54 -2.85 20.46 1.89
C SER A 54 -1.98 19.44 2.63
N ALA A 55 -2.28 19.15 3.89
CA ALA A 55 -1.58 18.09 4.63
C ALA A 55 -1.87 16.70 4.02
N GLN A 56 -3.10 16.43 3.61
CA GLN A 56 -3.49 15.21 2.91
C GLN A 56 -2.81 15.08 1.54
N LEU A 57 -2.58 16.21 0.82
CA LEU A 57 -1.79 16.21 -0.41
C LEU A 57 -0.35 15.71 -0.18
N SER A 58 0.23 15.89 1.01
CA SER A 58 1.56 15.32 1.32
C SER A 58 1.54 13.80 1.36
N LEU A 59 0.46 13.18 1.83
CA LEU A 59 0.24 11.73 1.74
C LEU A 59 0.05 11.29 0.29
N THR A 60 -0.83 11.99 -0.43
CA THR A 60 -1.07 11.74 -1.86
C THR A 60 0.23 11.80 -2.66
N ALA A 61 1.06 12.81 -2.42
CA ALA A 61 2.35 12.95 -3.10
C ALA A 61 3.27 11.74 -2.85
N CYS A 62 3.30 11.23 -1.62
CA CYS A 62 4.05 10.03 -1.29
C CYS A 62 3.49 8.79 -2.00
N LEU A 63 2.16 8.61 -2.02
CA LEU A 63 1.49 7.50 -2.72
C LEU A 63 1.78 7.54 -4.22
N LEU A 64 1.63 8.70 -4.85
CA LEU A 64 1.93 8.90 -6.27
C LEU A 64 3.42 8.69 -6.54
N GLY A 65 4.29 9.14 -5.63
CA GLY A 65 5.73 8.87 -5.69
C GLY A 65 6.00 7.36 -5.71
N ILE A 66 5.41 6.59 -4.79
CA ILE A 66 5.53 5.12 -4.76
C ILE A 66 5.03 4.51 -6.08
N ALA A 67 3.89 4.95 -6.59
CA ALA A 67 3.32 4.45 -7.84
C ALA A 67 4.27 4.70 -9.03
N VAL A 68 4.73 5.94 -9.19
CA VAL A 68 5.67 6.34 -10.26
C VAL A 68 7.00 5.59 -10.09
N GLY A 69 7.54 5.54 -8.88
CA GLY A 69 8.78 4.83 -8.58
C GLY A 69 8.72 3.36 -8.97
N GLN A 70 7.61 2.67 -8.69
CA GLN A 70 7.44 1.26 -9.07
C GLN A 70 7.51 1.03 -10.59
N LEU A 71 7.02 1.98 -11.40
CA LEU A 71 7.06 1.88 -12.86
C LEU A 71 8.49 1.93 -13.42
N PHE A 72 9.36 2.73 -12.79
CA PHE A 72 10.72 2.96 -13.30
C PHE A 72 11.76 2.06 -12.65
N VAL A 73 11.66 1.83 -11.35
CA VAL A 73 12.68 1.09 -10.60
C VAL A 73 12.78 -0.37 -11.03
N GLY A 74 11.63 -1.03 -11.32
CA GLY A 74 11.61 -2.40 -11.81
C GLY A 74 12.50 -2.57 -13.05
N PRO A 75 12.15 -1.95 -14.18
CA PRO A 75 12.94 -2.03 -15.42
C PRO A 75 14.39 -1.59 -15.28
N ILE A 76 14.68 -0.56 -14.46
CA ILE A 76 16.06 -0.12 -14.21
C ILE A 76 16.86 -1.22 -13.52
N SER A 77 16.28 -1.85 -12.49
CA SER A 77 16.92 -2.93 -11.75
C SER A 77 17.09 -4.21 -12.56
N ASP A 78 16.19 -4.47 -13.52
CA ASP A 78 16.29 -5.61 -14.46
C ASP A 78 17.42 -5.44 -15.49
N ARG A 79 17.89 -4.20 -15.71
CA ARG A 79 18.95 -3.89 -16.67
C ARG A 79 20.30 -3.65 -16.00
N ARG A 80 20.33 -2.96 -14.85
CA ARG A 80 21.57 -2.49 -14.19
C ARG A 80 21.99 -3.35 -13.00
N GLY A 81 21.28 -4.47 -12.77
CA GLY A 81 21.42 -5.26 -11.55
C GLY A 81 20.56 -4.73 -10.41
N ARG A 82 20.43 -5.52 -9.35
CA ARG A 82 19.54 -5.22 -8.21
C ARG A 82 20.18 -4.28 -7.20
N LYS A 83 21.44 -4.56 -6.86
CA LYS A 83 22.11 -3.90 -5.72
C LYS A 83 22.31 -2.40 -5.94
N LYS A 84 22.89 -1.99 -7.07
CA LYS A 84 23.19 -0.56 -7.32
C LYS A 84 21.93 0.33 -7.30
N PRO A 85 20.85 0.03 -8.06
CA PRO A 85 19.62 0.83 -7.99
C PRO A 85 18.99 0.86 -6.61
N LEU A 86 19.07 -0.24 -5.85
CA LEU A 86 18.57 -0.31 -4.47
C LEU A 86 19.31 0.65 -3.55
N LEU A 87 20.65 0.64 -3.58
CA LEU A 87 21.46 1.54 -2.76
C LEU A 87 21.19 3.02 -3.07
N ILE A 88 21.07 3.35 -4.35
CA ILE A 88 20.72 4.72 -4.80
C ILE A 88 19.33 5.10 -4.27
N ALA A 89 18.36 4.23 -4.41
CA ALA A 89 16.99 4.47 -3.93
C ALA A 89 16.94 4.69 -2.41
N LEU A 90 17.62 3.86 -1.62
CA LEU A 90 17.69 4.00 -0.16
C LEU A 90 18.42 5.29 0.26
N ALA A 91 19.49 5.67 -0.46
CA ALA A 91 20.18 6.93 -0.20
C ALA A 91 19.30 8.15 -0.47
N PHE A 92 18.56 8.16 -1.59
CA PHE A 92 17.59 9.22 -1.90
C PHE A 92 16.40 9.23 -0.92
N TYR A 93 15.96 8.06 -0.44
CA TYR A 93 14.92 7.99 0.58
C TYR A 93 15.41 8.59 1.91
N ALA A 94 16.63 8.26 2.35
CA ALA A 94 17.21 8.84 3.56
C ALA A 94 17.37 10.37 3.43
N LEU A 95 17.90 10.84 2.29
CA LEU A 95 18.08 12.26 2.02
C LEU A 95 16.76 13.02 2.00
N SER A 96 15.74 12.51 1.28
CA SER A 96 14.42 13.14 1.23
C SER A 96 13.74 13.14 2.59
N SER A 97 13.88 12.07 3.37
CA SER A 97 13.39 12.02 4.75
C SER A 97 14.06 13.09 5.63
N LEU A 98 15.38 13.22 5.53
CA LEU A 98 16.12 14.25 6.26
C LEU A 98 15.67 15.66 5.85
N LEU A 99 15.50 15.91 4.56
CA LEU A 99 15.05 17.22 4.06
C LEU A 99 13.61 17.54 4.50
N CYS A 100 12.74 16.54 4.66
CA CYS A 100 11.39 16.74 5.23
C CYS A 100 11.45 17.31 6.67
N VAL A 101 12.47 16.98 7.47
CA VAL A 101 12.65 17.52 8.83
C VAL A 101 12.79 19.04 8.80
N PHE A 102 13.50 19.56 7.82
CA PHE A 102 13.80 20.98 7.66
C PHE A 102 12.80 21.74 6.79
N SER A 103 11.69 21.10 6.40
CA SER A 103 10.70 21.73 5.53
C SER A 103 10.02 22.92 6.24
N PRO A 104 10.13 24.15 5.68
CA PRO A 104 9.56 25.36 6.28
C PRO A 104 8.10 25.58 5.90
N ASN A 105 7.61 24.91 4.88
CA ASN A 105 6.23 25.06 4.39
C ASN A 105 5.73 23.76 3.76
N ILE A 106 4.40 23.71 3.59
CA ILE A 106 3.71 22.52 3.09
C ILE A 106 4.06 22.19 1.63
N ALA A 107 4.33 23.19 0.78
CA ALA A 107 4.63 22.96 -0.64
C ALA A 107 5.93 22.20 -0.82
N LEU A 108 6.99 22.60 -0.12
CA LEU A 108 8.27 21.87 -0.13
C LEU A 108 8.09 20.47 0.47
N LEU A 109 7.32 20.34 1.56
CA LEU A 109 7.04 19.04 2.15
C LEU A 109 6.34 18.11 1.15
N ILE A 110 5.33 18.56 0.43
CA ILE A 110 4.62 17.79 -0.62
C ILE A 110 5.62 17.30 -1.69
N PHE A 111 6.49 18.18 -2.18
CA PHE A 111 7.50 17.80 -3.16
C PHE A 111 8.46 16.74 -2.61
N LEU A 112 8.97 16.94 -1.40
CA LEU A 112 9.91 16.01 -0.77
C LEU A 112 9.23 14.65 -0.46
N ARG A 113 7.97 14.66 -0.10
CA ARG A 113 7.17 13.44 0.09
C ARG A 113 7.00 12.64 -1.20
N PHE A 114 6.82 13.32 -2.34
CA PHE A 114 6.82 12.66 -3.64
C PHE A 114 8.17 11.98 -3.93
N VAL A 115 9.29 12.70 -3.73
CA VAL A 115 10.65 12.15 -3.92
C VAL A 115 10.90 10.97 -2.96
N GLN A 116 10.48 11.10 -1.70
CA GLN A 116 10.58 10.05 -0.68
C GLN A 116 9.81 8.79 -1.11
N GLY A 117 8.56 8.96 -1.56
CA GLY A 117 7.75 7.85 -2.06
C GLY A 117 8.37 7.16 -3.28
N ALA A 118 8.81 7.95 -4.27
CA ALA A 118 9.44 7.43 -5.49
C ALA A 118 10.72 6.65 -5.18
N SER A 119 11.50 7.12 -4.22
CA SER A 119 12.72 6.44 -3.75
C SER A 119 12.38 5.19 -2.94
N GLY A 120 11.38 5.26 -2.05
CA GLY A 120 10.92 4.13 -1.24
C GLY A 120 10.41 2.94 -2.06
N ALA A 121 9.86 3.21 -3.25
CA ALA A 121 9.46 2.17 -4.20
C ALA A 121 10.62 1.23 -4.58
N GLY A 122 11.88 1.72 -4.54
CA GLY A 122 13.08 0.91 -4.78
C GLY A 122 13.21 -0.23 -3.77
N GLY A 123 13.02 0.06 -2.49
CA GLY A 123 13.03 -0.96 -1.43
C GLY A 123 11.94 -2.01 -1.65
N ILE A 124 10.71 -1.58 -1.97
CA ILE A 124 9.55 -2.46 -2.14
C ILE A 124 9.72 -3.40 -3.35
N VAL A 125 10.10 -2.85 -4.51
CA VAL A 125 10.14 -3.61 -5.77
C VAL A 125 11.38 -4.52 -5.82
N ILE A 126 12.56 -3.97 -5.49
CA ILE A 126 13.82 -4.70 -5.65
C ILE A 126 13.91 -5.82 -4.62
N SER A 127 13.42 -5.63 -3.38
CA SER A 127 13.42 -6.70 -2.37
C SER A 127 12.66 -7.94 -2.87
N ARG A 128 11.47 -7.75 -3.46
CA ARG A 128 10.68 -8.85 -4.04
C ARG A 128 11.38 -9.50 -5.23
N ALA A 129 12.06 -8.69 -6.06
CA ALA A 129 12.83 -9.19 -7.19
C ALA A 129 14.04 -10.02 -6.73
N MET A 130 14.79 -9.56 -5.71
CA MET A 130 15.92 -10.30 -5.14
C MET A 130 15.50 -11.64 -4.53
N VAL A 131 14.35 -11.69 -3.83
CA VAL A 131 13.80 -12.96 -3.32
C VAL A 131 13.54 -13.94 -4.46
N ARG A 132 12.94 -13.47 -5.55
CA ARG A 132 12.68 -14.29 -6.74
C ARG A 132 13.96 -14.73 -7.46
N ASP A 133 15.01 -13.91 -7.44
CA ASP A 133 16.30 -14.25 -8.04
C ASP A 133 17.09 -15.28 -7.19
N LEU A 134 16.89 -15.27 -5.87
CA LEU A 134 17.63 -16.13 -4.91
C LEU A 134 16.95 -17.48 -4.63
N TYR A 135 15.62 -17.52 -4.65
CA TYR A 135 14.85 -18.68 -4.21
C TYR A 135 13.87 -19.15 -5.28
N SER A 136 13.57 -20.46 -5.28
CA SER A 136 12.57 -21.07 -6.17
C SER A 136 11.76 -22.12 -5.38
N GLY A 137 10.62 -22.55 -5.96
CA GLY A 137 9.76 -23.58 -5.37
C GLY A 137 9.32 -23.28 -3.92
N PRO A 138 9.31 -24.29 -3.01
CA PRO A 138 8.81 -24.12 -1.65
C PRO A 138 9.59 -23.09 -0.81
N GLU A 139 10.87 -22.91 -1.04
CA GLU A 139 11.70 -21.93 -0.35
C GLU A 139 11.30 -20.50 -0.70
N MET A 140 11.04 -20.23 -1.97
CA MET A 140 10.50 -18.95 -2.42
C MET A 140 9.15 -18.66 -1.75
N THR A 141 8.25 -19.65 -1.70
CA THR A 141 6.94 -19.49 -1.05
C THR A 141 7.09 -19.13 0.43
N LYS A 142 7.96 -19.79 1.17
CA LYS A 142 8.22 -19.49 2.58
C LYS A 142 8.73 -18.05 2.76
N PHE A 143 9.67 -17.62 1.91
CA PHE A 143 10.25 -16.29 2.03
C PHE A 143 9.25 -15.20 1.66
N VAL A 144 8.49 -15.40 0.58
CA VAL A 144 7.41 -14.46 0.18
C VAL A 144 6.33 -14.38 1.28
N SER A 145 5.97 -15.50 1.91
CA SER A 145 5.03 -15.50 3.04
C SER A 145 5.52 -14.65 4.21
N LEU A 146 6.82 -14.69 4.50
CA LEU A 146 7.42 -13.84 5.54
C LEU A 146 7.36 -12.35 5.15
N LEU A 147 7.64 -12.00 3.88
CA LEU A 147 7.49 -10.63 3.41
C LEU A 147 6.03 -10.17 3.49
N MET A 148 5.07 -11.05 3.18
CA MET A 148 3.64 -10.75 3.31
C MET A 148 3.23 -10.54 4.77
N LEU A 149 3.78 -11.31 5.70
CA LEU A 149 3.56 -11.10 7.14
C LEU A 149 4.05 -9.71 7.57
N ILE A 150 5.25 -9.31 7.15
CA ILE A 150 5.81 -7.98 7.45
C ILE A 150 4.91 -6.88 6.87
N ASN A 151 4.48 -7.03 5.61
CA ASN A 151 3.57 -6.08 4.97
C ASN A 151 2.19 -6.00 5.64
N GLY A 152 1.72 -7.08 6.27
CA GLY A 152 0.46 -7.09 7.02
C GLY A 152 0.59 -6.46 8.42
N VAL A 153 1.73 -6.67 9.08
CA VAL A 153 1.98 -6.17 10.45
C VAL A 153 2.45 -4.71 10.45
N ALA A 154 3.22 -4.30 9.46
CA ALA A 154 3.79 -2.95 9.39
C ALA A 154 2.73 -1.83 9.42
N PRO A 155 1.59 -1.89 8.68
CA PRO A 155 0.54 -0.87 8.77
C PRO A 155 -0.12 -0.78 10.15
N ILE A 156 -0.07 -1.85 10.95
CA ILE A 156 -0.60 -1.85 12.32
C ILE A 156 0.39 -1.20 13.28
N LEU A 157 1.66 -1.58 13.19
CA LEU A 157 2.69 -1.10 14.09
C LEU A 157 3.16 0.32 13.79
N ALA A 158 3.14 0.74 12.51
CA ALA A 158 3.65 2.03 12.10
C ALA A 158 2.92 3.21 12.76
N PRO A 159 1.57 3.31 12.75
CA PRO A 159 0.90 4.42 13.43
C PRO A 159 1.02 4.34 14.95
N VAL A 160 1.10 3.13 15.53
CA VAL A 160 1.34 2.96 16.96
C VAL A 160 2.71 3.53 17.34
N ALA A 161 3.75 3.18 16.58
CA ALA A 161 5.09 3.73 16.77
C ALA A 161 5.10 5.26 16.56
N GLY A 162 4.40 5.76 15.53
CA GLY A 162 4.23 7.18 15.26
C GLY A 162 3.54 7.93 16.41
N GLY A 163 2.42 7.39 16.90
CA GLY A 163 1.69 7.96 18.03
C GLY A 163 2.52 8.01 19.32
N GLN A 164 3.29 6.96 19.62
CA GLN A 164 4.19 6.96 20.78
C GLN A 164 5.34 7.96 20.60
N LEU A 165 5.90 8.04 19.39
CA LEU A 165 6.98 8.98 19.09
C LEU A 165 6.56 10.45 19.34
N LEU A 166 5.32 10.81 19.05
CA LEU A 166 4.78 12.16 19.27
C LEU A 166 4.68 12.58 20.72
N GLN A 167 4.87 11.67 21.69
CA GLN A 167 5.01 12.04 23.10
C GLN A 167 6.35 12.73 23.40
N PHE A 168 7.37 12.44 22.61
CA PHE A 168 8.75 12.87 22.84
C PHE A 168 9.24 13.90 21.83
N THR A 169 8.55 14.04 20.69
CA THR A 169 8.98 14.91 19.60
C THR A 169 7.78 15.43 18.78
N SER A 170 8.04 16.39 17.89
CA SER A 170 7.05 16.88 16.92
C SER A 170 6.90 15.93 15.70
N TRP A 171 6.01 16.29 14.77
CA TRP A 171 5.87 15.59 13.48
C TRP A 171 7.20 15.43 12.71
N ARG A 172 8.17 16.33 12.91
CA ARG A 172 9.51 16.27 12.32
C ARG A 172 10.29 15.05 12.79
N GLY A 173 10.09 14.62 14.04
CA GLY A 173 10.73 13.41 14.58
C GLY A 173 10.37 12.14 13.83
N VAL A 174 9.19 12.05 13.24
CA VAL A 174 8.81 10.92 12.38
C VAL A 174 9.77 10.80 11.20
N PHE A 175 10.09 11.91 10.56
CA PHE A 175 11.02 11.91 9.42
C PHE A 175 12.48 11.64 9.83
N VAL A 176 12.88 12.05 11.05
CA VAL A 176 14.18 11.66 11.61
C VAL A 176 14.27 10.13 11.74
N VAL A 177 13.24 9.51 12.32
CA VAL A 177 13.19 8.04 12.47
C VAL A 177 13.19 7.35 11.11
N LEU A 178 12.43 7.84 10.13
CA LEU A 178 12.42 7.28 8.78
C LEU A 178 13.80 7.40 8.09
N CYS A 179 14.50 8.52 8.29
CA CYS A 179 15.87 8.69 7.82
C CYS A 179 16.80 7.66 8.46
N LEU A 180 16.79 7.53 9.80
CA LEU A 180 17.62 6.58 10.51
C LEU A 180 17.34 5.13 10.10
N LEU A 181 16.07 4.75 9.97
CA LEU A 181 15.69 3.42 9.49
C LEU A 181 16.22 3.18 8.07
N SER A 182 16.12 4.18 7.18
CA SER A 182 16.67 4.04 5.83
C SER A 182 18.19 3.92 5.82
N LEU A 183 18.90 4.64 6.67
CA LEU A 183 20.35 4.50 6.82
C LEU A 183 20.73 3.12 7.33
N LEU A 184 19.99 2.57 8.28
CA LEU A 184 20.17 1.18 8.75
C LEU A 184 19.92 0.17 7.63
N MET A 185 18.85 0.36 6.84
CA MET A 185 18.57 -0.48 5.67
C MET A 185 19.68 -0.35 4.61
N LEU A 186 20.16 0.86 4.36
CA LEU A 186 21.27 1.12 3.42
C LEU A 186 22.54 0.42 3.87
N PHE A 187 22.90 0.52 5.15
CA PHE A 187 24.03 -0.18 5.74
C PHE A 187 23.87 -1.69 5.59
N GLY A 188 22.70 -2.24 5.97
CA GLY A 188 22.38 -3.64 5.78
C GLY A 188 22.50 -4.11 4.32
N ALA A 189 22.05 -3.26 3.37
CA ALA A 189 22.16 -3.56 1.94
C ALA A 189 23.60 -3.54 1.42
N VAL A 190 24.40 -2.56 1.85
CA VAL A 190 25.82 -2.45 1.44
C VAL A 190 26.61 -3.69 1.86
N PHE A 191 26.48 -4.10 3.11
CA PHE A 191 27.30 -5.18 3.70
C PHE A 191 26.63 -6.55 3.63
N GLY A 192 25.29 -6.62 3.65
CA GLY A 192 24.54 -7.87 3.73
C GLY A 192 24.04 -8.41 2.39
N LEU A 193 23.87 -7.56 1.37
CA LEU A 193 23.35 -7.98 0.07
C LEU A 193 24.46 -8.09 -0.97
N ARG A 194 24.36 -9.15 -1.80
CA ARG A 194 25.15 -9.31 -3.02
C ARG A 194 24.27 -9.04 -4.23
N GLU A 195 24.90 -8.81 -5.40
CA GLU A 195 24.16 -8.75 -6.66
C GLU A 195 23.51 -10.12 -6.92
N THR A 196 22.22 -10.10 -7.21
CA THR A 196 21.43 -11.34 -7.41
C THR A 196 21.05 -11.57 -8.86
N LEU A 197 21.07 -10.53 -9.69
CA LEU A 197 20.76 -10.63 -11.10
C LEU A 197 21.94 -11.18 -11.88
N GLN A 198 21.78 -12.36 -12.47
CA GLN A 198 22.79 -12.92 -13.38
C GLN A 198 22.80 -12.13 -14.71
N GLU A 199 23.96 -11.86 -15.27
CA GLU A 199 24.11 -11.10 -16.53
C GLU A 199 23.29 -11.71 -17.69
N LYS A 200 23.14 -13.04 -17.74
CA LYS A 200 22.33 -13.75 -18.73
C LYS A 200 20.83 -13.47 -18.63
N ASN A 201 20.36 -13.02 -17.49
CA ASN A 201 18.93 -12.78 -17.19
C ASN A 201 18.56 -11.30 -17.29
N GLN A 202 19.47 -10.43 -17.72
CA GLN A 202 19.16 -9.02 -17.95
C GLN A 202 18.14 -8.89 -19.07
N SER A 203 17.00 -8.29 -18.76
CA SER A 203 15.89 -8.15 -19.69
C SER A 203 16.24 -7.26 -20.87
N SER A 204 16.15 -7.80 -22.08
CA SER A 204 16.19 -7.05 -23.34
C SER A 204 14.80 -6.49 -23.74
N GLY A 205 13.75 -6.74 -22.94
CA GLY A 205 12.37 -6.34 -23.21
C GLY A 205 12.23 -4.82 -23.23
N GLY A 206 11.88 -4.24 -24.37
CA GLY A 206 11.69 -2.80 -24.52
C GLY A 206 10.45 -2.29 -23.79
N ILE A 207 10.51 -1.07 -23.26
CA ILE A 207 9.40 -0.33 -22.65
C ILE A 207 8.13 -0.37 -23.52
N ARG A 208 8.29 -0.35 -24.85
CA ARG A 208 7.21 -0.41 -25.81
C ARG A 208 6.37 -1.72 -25.71
N HIS A 209 7.02 -2.85 -25.45
CA HIS A 209 6.32 -4.12 -25.26
C HIS A 209 5.48 -4.10 -23.98
N THR A 210 6.03 -3.57 -22.90
CA THR A 210 5.34 -3.41 -21.60
C THR A 210 4.14 -2.48 -21.74
N LEU A 211 4.29 -1.33 -22.40
CA LEU A 211 3.19 -0.40 -22.67
C LEU A 211 2.06 -1.03 -23.50
N ASN A 212 2.40 -1.81 -24.54
CA ASN A 212 1.41 -2.53 -25.34
C ASN A 212 0.66 -3.58 -24.50
N THR A 213 1.33 -4.23 -23.56
CA THR A 213 0.70 -5.19 -22.65
C THR A 213 -0.26 -4.46 -21.70
N TYR A 214 0.13 -3.33 -21.14
CA TYR A 214 -0.78 -2.50 -20.33
C TYR A 214 -2.01 -2.04 -21.12
N LYS A 215 -1.82 -1.58 -22.38
CA LYS A 215 -2.95 -1.20 -23.25
C LYS A 215 -3.92 -2.35 -23.48
N LYS A 216 -3.44 -3.57 -23.66
CA LYS A 216 -4.28 -4.77 -23.80
C LYS A 216 -5.05 -5.09 -22.52
N LEU A 217 -4.39 -5.00 -21.35
CA LEU A 217 -5.00 -5.23 -20.04
C LEU A 217 -6.08 -4.20 -19.72
N LEU A 218 -5.82 -2.92 -20.03
CA LEU A 218 -6.81 -1.84 -19.87
C LEU A 218 -8.01 -2.00 -20.80
N GLY A 219 -7.85 -2.67 -21.94
CA GLY A 219 -8.94 -3.02 -22.86
C GLY A 219 -9.71 -4.29 -22.45
N ASP A 220 -9.18 -5.11 -21.54
CA ASP A 220 -9.84 -6.32 -21.07
C ASP A 220 -10.88 -5.97 -19.99
N ARG A 221 -12.16 -6.02 -20.38
CA ARG A 221 -13.29 -5.67 -19.52
C ARG A 221 -13.35 -6.49 -18.22
N ARG A 222 -13.05 -7.81 -18.30
CA ARG A 222 -13.05 -8.68 -17.13
C ARG A 222 -11.95 -8.30 -16.15
N PHE A 223 -10.74 -8.18 -16.67
CA PHE A 223 -9.60 -7.77 -15.89
C PHE A 223 -9.86 -6.42 -15.21
N MET A 224 -10.32 -5.43 -15.99
CA MET A 224 -10.62 -4.09 -15.47
C MET A 224 -11.78 -4.07 -14.48
N GLY A 225 -12.78 -4.94 -14.65
CA GLY A 225 -13.86 -5.07 -13.67
C GLY A 225 -13.37 -5.47 -12.28
N TYR A 226 -12.46 -6.44 -12.21
CA TYR A 226 -11.85 -6.86 -10.95
C TYR A 226 -10.81 -5.85 -10.43
N ALA A 227 -9.96 -5.34 -11.32
CA ALA A 227 -8.92 -4.38 -10.98
C ALA A 227 -9.49 -3.05 -10.48
N ALA A 228 -10.53 -2.52 -11.13
CA ALA A 228 -11.20 -1.29 -10.72
C ALA A 228 -11.96 -1.48 -9.39
N SER A 229 -12.63 -2.61 -9.18
CA SER A 229 -13.30 -2.90 -7.91
C SER A 229 -12.32 -2.88 -6.74
N GLN A 230 -11.19 -3.58 -6.87
CA GLN A 230 -10.12 -3.54 -5.89
C GLN A 230 -9.56 -2.14 -5.71
N GLY A 231 -9.31 -1.44 -6.82
CA GLY A 231 -8.76 -0.10 -6.84
C GLY A 231 -9.63 0.91 -6.10
N PHE A 232 -10.95 0.87 -6.29
CA PHE A 232 -11.87 1.79 -5.61
C PHE A 232 -12.10 1.45 -4.14
N VAL A 233 -12.14 0.17 -3.75
CA VAL A 233 -12.17 -0.21 -2.32
C VAL A 233 -10.87 0.22 -1.62
N MET A 234 -9.73 0.11 -2.29
CA MET A 234 -8.47 0.66 -1.78
C MET A 234 -8.47 2.19 -1.75
N ALA A 235 -9.13 2.86 -2.69
CA ALA A 235 -9.31 4.32 -2.65
C ALA A 235 -10.14 4.76 -1.44
N ALA A 236 -11.20 4.03 -1.09
CA ALA A 236 -11.95 4.22 0.15
C ALA A 236 -11.05 4.04 1.39
N MET A 237 -10.20 3.02 1.41
CA MET A 237 -9.20 2.84 2.46
C MET A 237 -8.24 4.04 2.56
N PHE A 238 -7.74 4.57 1.44
CA PHE A 238 -6.86 5.74 1.46
C PHE A 238 -7.59 7.02 1.87
N ALA A 239 -8.89 7.16 1.54
CA ALA A 239 -9.73 8.23 2.08
C ALA A 239 -9.86 8.13 3.61
N TYR A 240 -10.09 6.92 4.15
CA TYR A 240 -10.04 6.65 5.59
C TYR A 240 -8.67 7.00 6.17
N ILE A 241 -7.57 6.53 5.59
CA ILE A 241 -6.19 6.77 6.05
C ILE A 241 -5.93 8.28 6.15
N SER A 242 -6.34 9.07 5.15
CA SER A 242 -6.06 10.51 5.12
C SER A 242 -7.01 11.35 6.00
N GLY A 243 -8.25 10.90 6.18
CA GLY A 243 -9.30 11.65 6.90
C GLY A 243 -9.38 11.33 8.38
N SER A 244 -9.17 10.08 8.75
CA SER A 244 -9.39 9.61 10.12
C SER A 244 -8.54 10.32 11.20
N PRO A 245 -7.29 10.76 10.95
CA PRO A 245 -6.55 11.54 11.94
C PRO A 245 -7.28 12.84 12.33
N PHE A 246 -7.83 13.54 11.35
CA PHE A 246 -8.57 14.79 11.59
C PHE A 246 -9.91 14.54 12.25
N VAL A 247 -10.64 13.51 11.83
CA VAL A 247 -11.92 13.15 12.43
C VAL A 247 -11.73 12.71 13.89
N ILE A 248 -10.86 11.74 14.13
CA ILE A 248 -10.72 11.13 15.46
C ILE A 248 -10.03 12.08 16.45
N GLN A 249 -9.03 12.85 16.00
CA GLN A 249 -8.29 13.75 16.89
C GLN A 249 -8.93 15.13 17.00
N ASN A 250 -9.32 15.79 15.89
CA ASN A 250 -9.82 17.16 15.94
C ASN A 250 -11.31 17.23 16.29
N VAL A 251 -12.17 16.34 15.71
CA VAL A 251 -13.62 16.37 16.00
C VAL A 251 -13.93 15.72 17.34
N PHE A 252 -13.33 14.55 17.61
CA PHE A 252 -13.61 13.80 18.85
C PHE A 252 -12.57 14.00 19.95
N GLY A 253 -11.54 14.81 19.74
CA GLY A 253 -10.57 15.17 20.79
C GLY A 253 -9.68 14.00 21.25
N ALA A 254 -9.58 12.92 20.48
CA ALA A 254 -8.76 11.78 20.86
C ALA A 254 -7.26 12.09 20.74
N SER A 255 -6.46 11.50 21.62
CA SER A 255 -5.00 11.63 21.54
C SER A 255 -4.44 10.90 20.29
N PRO A 256 -3.24 11.27 19.82
CA PRO A 256 -2.55 10.54 18.74
C PRO A 256 -2.38 9.05 19.04
N GLN A 257 -2.20 8.68 20.32
CA GLN A 257 -2.06 7.30 20.79
C GLN A 257 -3.39 6.54 20.67
N THR A 258 -4.49 7.18 21.08
CA THR A 258 -5.84 6.60 20.97
C THR A 258 -6.23 6.43 19.50
N PHE A 259 -5.95 7.41 18.65
CA PHE A 259 -6.10 7.28 17.19
C PHE A 259 -5.33 6.08 16.66
N SER A 260 -4.06 5.93 17.06
CA SER A 260 -3.20 4.83 16.59
C SER A 260 -3.74 3.45 16.99
N LEU A 261 -4.35 3.35 18.20
CA LEU A 261 -5.00 2.11 18.64
C LEU A 261 -6.22 1.76 17.78
N PHE A 262 -7.09 2.72 17.49
CA PHE A 262 -8.23 2.49 16.61
C PHE A 262 -7.80 2.12 15.19
N PHE A 263 -6.74 2.75 14.69
CA PHE A 263 -6.17 2.40 13.39
C PHE A 263 -5.63 0.97 13.38
N ALA A 264 -4.95 0.55 14.43
CA ALA A 264 -4.44 -0.81 14.59
C ALA A 264 -5.59 -1.86 14.64
N ILE A 265 -6.70 -1.56 15.32
CA ILE A 265 -7.89 -2.43 15.36
C ILE A 265 -8.46 -2.61 13.96
N ASN A 266 -8.58 -1.53 13.17
CA ASN A 266 -9.02 -1.62 11.78
C ASN A 266 -8.06 -2.46 10.92
N GLY A 267 -6.75 -2.30 11.12
CA GLY A 267 -5.74 -3.12 10.45
C GLY A 267 -5.86 -4.62 10.78
N LEU A 268 -6.15 -4.97 12.04
CA LEU A 268 -6.47 -6.34 12.44
C LEU A 268 -7.71 -6.87 11.71
N GLY A 269 -8.73 -6.04 11.50
CA GLY A 269 -9.92 -6.38 10.73
C GLY A 269 -9.57 -6.82 9.31
N ILE A 270 -8.66 -6.13 8.62
CA ILE A 270 -8.17 -6.51 7.28
C ILE A 270 -7.51 -7.89 7.32
N ILE A 271 -6.63 -8.13 8.30
CA ILE A 271 -5.91 -9.41 8.42
C ILE A 271 -6.89 -10.55 8.67
N ILE A 272 -7.81 -10.40 9.62
CA ILE A 272 -8.82 -11.41 9.93
C ILE A 272 -9.67 -11.71 8.69
N ALA A 273 -10.16 -10.69 8.01
CA ALA A 273 -10.97 -10.82 6.81
C ALA A 273 -10.22 -11.50 5.65
N SER A 274 -8.94 -11.16 5.45
CA SER A 274 -8.05 -11.84 4.50
C SER A 274 -7.86 -13.32 4.84
N GLN A 275 -7.67 -13.66 6.11
CA GLN A 275 -7.49 -15.04 6.55
C GLN A 275 -8.78 -15.85 6.39
N ILE A 276 -9.94 -15.25 6.66
CA ILE A 276 -11.25 -15.88 6.42
C ILE A 276 -11.40 -16.15 4.92
N ALA A 277 -11.14 -15.17 4.06
CA ALA A 277 -11.19 -15.35 2.61
C ALA A 277 -10.25 -16.48 2.13
N GLY A 278 -9.03 -16.55 2.66
CA GLY A 278 -8.08 -17.62 2.37
C GLY A 278 -8.58 -19.00 2.80
N LYS A 279 -9.21 -19.14 3.98
CA LYS A 279 -9.78 -20.41 4.47
C LYS A 279 -11.03 -20.85 3.71
N LEU A 280 -11.77 -19.91 3.13
CA LEU A 280 -12.95 -20.17 2.30
C LEU A 280 -12.59 -20.46 0.85
N ALA A 281 -11.36 -20.18 0.42
CA ALA A 281 -10.89 -20.48 -0.92
C ALA A 281 -11.04 -21.98 -1.23
N GLY A 282 -11.62 -22.29 -2.39
CA GLY A 282 -11.98 -23.66 -2.78
C GLY A 282 -13.27 -24.21 -2.17
N LYS A 283 -13.85 -23.58 -1.12
CA LYS A 283 -15.15 -23.94 -0.54
C LYS A 283 -16.27 -23.03 -1.05
N VAL A 284 -15.95 -21.77 -1.26
CA VAL A 284 -16.84 -20.74 -1.78
C VAL A 284 -16.25 -20.20 -3.06
N SER A 285 -17.09 -19.92 -4.06
CA SER A 285 -16.59 -19.36 -5.32
C SER A 285 -15.98 -17.98 -5.09
N GLU A 286 -14.85 -17.68 -5.75
CA GLU A 286 -14.16 -16.41 -5.64
C GLU A 286 -15.08 -15.22 -6.01
N THR A 287 -15.98 -15.43 -6.96
CA THR A 287 -17.01 -14.45 -7.35
C THR A 287 -17.99 -14.17 -6.22
N ALA A 288 -18.41 -15.18 -5.46
CA ALA A 288 -19.28 -14.99 -4.30
C ALA A 288 -18.54 -14.26 -3.17
N MET A 289 -17.27 -14.62 -2.91
CA MET A 289 -16.42 -13.91 -1.96
C MET A 289 -16.23 -12.44 -2.34
N LEU A 290 -15.98 -12.15 -3.62
CA LEU A 290 -15.84 -10.76 -4.08
C LEU A 290 -17.14 -9.99 -3.86
N ARG A 291 -18.28 -10.55 -4.22
CA ARG A 291 -19.59 -9.91 -4.03
C ARG A 291 -19.89 -9.65 -2.55
N SER A 292 -19.63 -10.62 -1.67
CA SER A 292 -19.82 -10.43 -0.22
C SER A 292 -18.89 -9.34 0.33
N GLY A 293 -17.63 -9.29 -0.10
CA GLY A 293 -16.70 -8.24 0.28
C GLY A 293 -17.12 -6.85 -0.20
N LEU A 294 -17.61 -6.73 -1.44
CA LEU A 294 -18.12 -5.47 -1.98
C LEU A 294 -19.41 -5.00 -1.27
N LEU A 295 -20.31 -5.93 -0.92
CA LEU A 295 -21.50 -5.61 -0.14
C LEU A 295 -21.13 -5.16 1.28
N LEU A 296 -20.18 -5.84 1.92
CA LEU A 296 -19.68 -5.45 3.25
C LEU A 296 -19.06 -4.04 3.21
N ALA A 297 -18.26 -3.73 2.19
CA ALA A 297 -17.71 -2.40 1.96
C ALA A 297 -18.83 -1.36 1.90
N LEU A 298 -19.74 -1.50 0.93
CA LEU A 298 -20.83 -0.53 0.74
C LEU A 298 -21.71 -0.38 2.00
N THR A 299 -21.97 -1.47 2.72
CA THR A 299 -22.73 -1.41 3.98
C THR A 299 -21.96 -0.57 5.01
N GLY A 300 -20.65 -0.79 5.16
CA GLY A 300 -19.80 0.00 6.05
C GLY A 300 -19.77 1.48 5.68
N GLY A 301 -19.59 1.81 4.40
CA GLY A 301 -19.56 3.19 3.92
C GLY A 301 -20.90 3.92 4.05
N LEU A 302 -22.02 3.24 3.76
CA LEU A 302 -23.35 3.82 3.95
C LEU A 302 -23.70 4.02 5.42
N LEU A 303 -23.36 3.05 6.30
CA LEU A 303 -23.50 3.22 7.74
C LEU A 303 -22.65 4.39 8.25
N LEU A 304 -21.42 4.50 7.77
CA LEU A 304 -20.54 5.63 8.12
C LEU A 304 -21.18 6.96 7.71
N LEU A 305 -21.74 7.05 6.50
CA LEU A 305 -22.40 8.25 6.01
C LEU A 305 -23.63 8.61 6.85
N ILE A 306 -24.46 7.63 7.21
CA ILE A 306 -25.64 7.82 8.06
C ILE A 306 -25.20 8.28 9.47
N VAL A 307 -24.26 7.58 10.08
CA VAL A 307 -23.79 7.90 11.44
C VAL A 307 -23.17 9.31 11.46
N SER A 308 -22.34 9.66 10.47
CA SER A 308 -21.72 10.99 10.39
C SER A 308 -22.73 12.12 10.12
N SER A 309 -23.90 11.82 9.54
CA SER A 309 -24.93 12.83 9.25
C SER A 309 -25.98 12.98 10.36
N VAL A 310 -26.20 11.96 11.20
CA VAL A 310 -27.30 11.93 12.16
C VAL A 310 -26.79 12.00 13.61
N THR A 311 -25.60 11.45 13.89
CA THR A 311 -25.09 11.31 15.26
C THR A 311 -23.63 11.75 15.37
N GLU A 312 -23.29 12.38 16.51
CA GLU A 312 -21.91 12.66 16.86
C GLU A 312 -21.29 11.46 17.66
N SER A 313 -21.50 10.25 17.20
CA SER A 313 -21.07 9.04 17.91
C SER A 313 -19.74 8.53 17.38
N LEU A 314 -18.66 8.73 18.14
CA LEU A 314 -17.36 8.12 17.83
C LEU A 314 -17.46 6.59 17.70
N PHE A 315 -18.20 5.93 18.59
CA PHE A 315 -18.37 4.47 18.55
C PHE A 315 -19.05 4.01 17.24
N GLY A 316 -20.10 4.71 16.81
CA GLY A 316 -20.77 4.43 15.54
C GLY A 316 -19.84 4.59 14.34
N ILE A 317 -19.03 5.66 14.30
CA ILE A 317 -18.01 5.88 13.27
C ILE A 317 -16.99 4.74 13.27
N LEU A 318 -16.46 4.36 14.42
CA LEU A 318 -15.46 3.30 14.53
C LEU A 318 -16.00 1.93 14.07
N CYS A 319 -17.24 1.58 14.43
CA CYS A 319 -17.88 0.34 13.97
C CYS A 319 -18.09 0.34 12.46
N SER A 320 -18.56 1.45 11.90
CA SER A 320 -18.77 1.59 10.45
C SER A 320 -17.46 1.51 9.68
N LEU A 321 -16.42 2.20 10.15
CA LEU A 321 -15.08 2.12 9.60
C LEU A 321 -14.50 0.71 9.69
N PHE A 322 -14.70 0.01 10.80
CA PHE A 322 -14.22 -1.37 10.95
C PHE A 322 -14.83 -2.31 9.90
N LEU A 323 -16.12 -2.17 9.60
CA LEU A 323 -16.78 -2.96 8.55
C LEU A 323 -16.23 -2.62 7.16
N SER A 324 -16.18 -1.33 6.81
CA SER A 324 -15.66 -0.84 5.53
C SER A 324 -14.21 -1.28 5.32
N VAL A 325 -13.33 -0.99 6.26
CA VAL A 325 -11.89 -1.28 6.17
C VAL A 325 -11.60 -2.78 6.16
N SER A 326 -12.32 -3.58 6.96
CA SER A 326 -12.16 -5.05 6.97
C SER A 326 -12.48 -5.67 5.61
N SER A 327 -13.43 -5.10 4.86
CA SER A 327 -13.81 -5.57 3.52
C SER A 327 -12.64 -5.60 2.54
N VAL A 328 -11.65 -4.72 2.72
CA VAL A 328 -10.43 -4.64 1.91
C VAL A 328 -9.72 -5.99 1.84
N GLY A 329 -9.66 -6.72 2.95
CA GLY A 329 -9.03 -8.03 3.02
C GLY A 329 -9.69 -9.05 2.09
N ILE A 330 -11.02 -9.10 2.07
CA ILE A 330 -11.80 -10.02 1.22
C ILE A 330 -11.71 -9.59 -0.24
N VAL A 331 -11.98 -8.30 -0.52
CA VAL A 331 -12.03 -7.77 -1.88
C VAL A 331 -10.66 -7.89 -2.57
N SER A 332 -9.56 -7.52 -1.90
CA SER A 332 -8.22 -7.61 -2.48
C SER A 332 -7.84 -9.05 -2.79
N THR A 333 -8.11 -9.99 -1.89
CA THR A 333 -7.80 -11.41 -2.11
C THR A 333 -8.58 -11.99 -3.29
N ALA A 334 -9.91 -11.79 -3.31
CA ALA A 334 -10.77 -12.35 -4.34
C ALA A 334 -10.58 -11.67 -5.71
N SER A 335 -10.44 -10.34 -5.73
CA SER A 335 -10.20 -9.60 -6.99
C SER A 335 -8.88 -9.95 -7.63
N PHE A 336 -7.80 -10.07 -6.83
CA PHE A 336 -6.48 -10.45 -7.35
C PHE A 336 -6.53 -11.84 -8.00
N SER A 337 -7.13 -12.82 -7.32
CA SER A 337 -7.28 -14.18 -7.85
C SER A 337 -8.07 -14.18 -9.18
N LEU A 338 -9.25 -13.56 -9.20
CA LEU A 338 -10.11 -13.48 -10.38
C LEU A 338 -9.46 -12.74 -11.55
N ALA A 339 -8.76 -11.64 -11.28
CA ALA A 339 -8.07 -10.87 -12.30
C ALA A 339 -6.91 -11.65 -12.93
N MET A 340 -6.21 -12.48 -12.16
CA MET A 340 -5.04 -13.23 -12.62
C MET A 340 -5.37 -14.54 -13.35
N GLN A 341 -6.59 -15.08 -13.23
CA GLN A 341 -6.98 -16.39 -13.79
C GLN A 341 -6.66 -16.55 -15.28
N ASN A 342 -6.86 -15.50 -16.08
CA ASN A 342 -6.67 -15.56 -17.52
C ASN A 342 -5.42 -14.81 -18.02
N GLN A 343 -4.54 -14.37 -17.10
CA GLN A 343 -3.40 -13.50 -17.44
C GLN A 343 -2.04 -14.18 -17.32
N GLN A 344 -1.96 -15.50 -17.55
CA GLN A 344 -0.72 -16.29 -17.42
C GLN A 344 0.45 -15.71 -18.24
N ARG A 345 0.19 -15.26 -19.48
CA ARG A 345 1.21 -14.69 -20.38
C ARG A 345 1.61 -13.25 -20.02
N ALA A 346 0.76 -12.53 -19.32
CA ALA A 346 0.95 -11.14 -18.91
C ALA A 346 1.00 -10.97 -17.38
N ALA A 347 1.27 -12.06 -16.65
CA ALA A 347 1.14 -12.10 -15.19
C ALA A 347 1.90 -10.99 -14.46
N GLY A 348 3.12 -10.68 -14.91
CA GLY A 348 3.91 -9.58 -14.33
C GLY A 348 3.27 -8.21 -14.54
N SER A 349 2.82 -7.90 -15.77
CA SER A 349 2.17 -6.63 -16.08
C SER A 349 0.79 -6.51 -15.43
N ALA A 350 0.03 -7.61 -15.37
CA ALA A 350 -1.27 -7.65 -14.71
C ALA A 350 -1.13 -7.41 -13.18
N SER A 351 -0.20 -8.08 -12.53
CA SER A 351 0.10 -7.89 -11.12
C SER A 351 0.60 -6.45 -10.82
N ALA A 352 1.42 -5.89 -11.70
CA ALA A 352 1.89 -4.52 -11.58
C ALA A 352 0.73 -3.52 -11.68
N LEU A 353 -0.21 -3.71 -12.61
CA LEU A 353 -1.37 -2.84 -12.77
C LEU A 353 -2.34 -2.94 -11.57
N LEU A 354 -2.56 -4.16 -11.04
CA LEU A 354 -3.33 -4.39 -9.82
C LEU A 354 -2.69 -3.73 -8.59
N GLY A 355 -1.38 -3.63 -8.54
CA GLY A 355 -0.67 -2.89 -7.49
C GLY A 355 -0.67 -1.37 -7.68
N LEU A 356 -0.68 -0.89 -8.93
CA LEU A 356 -0.58 0.53 -9.27
C LEU A 356 -1.93 1.26 -9.12
N LEU A 357 -3.03 0.65 -9.60
CA LEU A 357 -4.37 1.26 -9.60
C LEU A 357 -4.81 1.74 -8.20
N PRO A 358 -4.63 0.97 -7.11
CA PRO A 358 -4.94 1.43 -5.76
C PRO A 358 -4.26 2.74 -5.38
N PHE A 359 -2.98 2.90 -5.71
CA PHE A 359 -2.23 4.12 -5.37
C PHE A 359 -2.69 5.32 -6.19
N ILE A 360 -3.01 5.13 -7.47
CA ILE A 360 -3.53 6.22 -8.33
C ILE A 360 -4.91 6.66 -7.84
N LEU A 361 -5.85 5.72 -7.67
CA LEU A 361 -7.21 6.02 -7.24
C LEU A 361 -7.24 6.54 -5.79
N GLY A 362 -6.43 5.96 -4.91
CA GLY A 362 -6.27 6.43 -3.55
C GLY A 362 -5.65 7.82 -3.46
N GLY A 363 -4.62 8.08 -4.26
CA GLY A 363 -4.02 9.41 -4.37
C GLY A 363 -5.00 10.47 -4.90
N ALA A 364 -5.96 10.09 -5.75
CA ALA A 364 -7.03 10.98 -6.19
C ALA A 364 -8.12 11.19 -5.12
N ALA A 365 -8.47 10.14 -4.37
CA ALA A 365 -9.53 10.18 -3.37
C ALA A 365 -9.11 10.89 -2.06
N ALA A 366 -7.87 10.68 -1.62
CA ALA A 366 -7.39 11.19 -0.35
C ALA A 366 -7.56 12.72 -0.15
N PRO A 367 -7.21 13.60 -1.11
CA PRO A 367 -7.38 15.06 -0.92
C PRO A 367 -8.83 15.52 -0.90
N LEU A 368 -9.76 14.72 -1.51
CA LEU A 368 -11.18 15.06 -1.54
C LEU A 368 -11.80 15.07 -0.14
N VAL A 369 -11.25 14.30 0.78
CA VAL A 369 -11.69 14.26 2.18
C VAL A 369 -11.50 15.60 2.88
N GLY A 370 -10.47 16.36 2.52
CA GLY A 370 -10.16 17.65 3.12
C GLY A 370 -10.92 18.85 2.53
N LEU A 371 -11.81 18.64 1.55
CA LEU A 371 -12.54 19.73 0.88
C LEU A 371 -13.60 20.41 1.75
N SER A 372 -14.10 19.74 2.79
CA SER A 372 -15.04 20.33 3.75
C SER A 372 -14.44 20.36 5.15
N PRO A 373 -13.68 21.42 5.50
CA PRO A 373 -13.08 21.55 6.83
C PRO A 373 -14.09 21.68 7.96
N ALA A 374 -15.31 22.17 7.67
CA ALA A 374 -16.36 22.35 8.67
C ALA A 374 -16.95 21.00 9.15
N HIS A 375 -17.00 20.00 8.27
CA HIS A 375 -17.56 18.66 8.54
C HIS A 375 -16.64 17.59 7.98
N PRO A 376 -15.43 17.40 8.55
CA PRO A 376 -14.45 16.44 8.02
C PRO A 376 -14.95 14.99 8.11
N GLU A 377 -15.79 14.65 9.12
CA GLU A 377 -16.42 13.35 9.29
C GLU A 377 -17.37 13.01 8.14
N LEU A 378 -18.20 13.97 7.72
CA LEU A 378 -19.15 13.81 6.62
C LEU A 378 -18.42 13.74 5.26
N SER A 379 -17.40 14.58 5.07
CA SER A 379 -16.57 14.56 3.86
C SER A 379 -15.87 13.22 3.68
N MET A 380 -15.25 12.70 4.74
CA MET A 380 -14.61 11.39 4.74
C MET A 380 -15.62 10.29 4.41
N ALA A 381 -16.77 10.28 5.08
CA ALA A 381 -17.81 9.29 4.89
C ALA A 381 -18.37 9.30 3.45
N ALA A 382 -18.60 10.49 2.89
CA ALA A 382 -19.09 10.65 1.52
C ALA A 382 -18.09 10.11 0.49
N VAL A 383 -16.81 10.44 0.63
CA VAL A 383 -15.76 9.94 -0.28
C VAL A 383 -15.64 8.42 -0.21
N ILE A 384 -15.67 7.84 1.00
CA ILE A 384 -15.63 6.39 1.20
C ILE A 384 -16.85 5.74 0.54
N ALA A 385 -18.06 6.19 0.83
CA ALA A 385 -19.29 5.62 0.28
C ALA A 385 -19.34 5.70 -1.25
N VAL A 386 -18.91 6.82 -1.84
CA VAL A 386 -18.83 6.99 -3.30
C VAL A 386 -17.82 6.03 -3.92
N CYS A 387 -16.64 5.87 -3.33
CA CYS A 387 -15.65 4.92 -3.82
C CYS A 387 -16.17 3.48 -3.78
N GLU A 388 -16.82 3.08 -2.69
CA GLU A 388 -17.37 1.72 -2.54
C GLU A 388 -18.55 1.47 -3.48
N LEU A 389 -19.39 2.47 -3.71
CA LEU A 389 -20.45 2.41 -4.72
C LEU A 389 -19.86 2.24 -6.13
N LEU A 390 -18.84 3.03 -6.48
CA LEU A 390 -18.15 2.93 -7.77
C LEU A 390 -17.49 1.56 -7.95
N ALA A 391 -16.94 0.97 -6.89
CA ALA A 391 -16.39 -0.39 -6.92
C ALA A 391 -17.45 -1.42 -7.36
N ILE A 392 -18.66 -1.36 -6.81
CA ILE A 392 -19.77 -2.26 -7.17
C ILE A 392 -20.28 -1.97 -8.58
N VAL A 393 -20.49 -0.70 -8.91
CA VAL A 393 -21.02 -0.31 -10.23
C VAL A 393 -20.09 -0.77 -11.34
N LEU A 394 -18.78 -0.54 -11.20
CA LEU A 394 -17.81 -0.96 -12.20
C LEU A 394 -17.65 -2.47 -12.28
N TYR A 395 -17.68 -3.16 -11.12
CA TYR A 395 -17.73 -4.62 -11.10
C TYR A 395 -18.92 -5.13 -11.92
N LEU A 396 -20.13 -4.65 -11.65
CA LEU A 396 -21.33 -5.10 -12.35
C LEU A 396 -21.32 -4.70 -13.84
N ALA A 397 -20.91 -3.48 -14.17
CA ALA A 397 -20.91 -2.97 -15.54
C ALA A 397 -19.90 -3.70 -16.44
N LEU A 398 -18.72 -4.02 -15.91
CA LEU A 398 -17.63 -4.60 -16.70
C LEU A 398 -17.65 -6.15 -16.71
N THR A 399 -18.29 -6.79 -15.71
CA THR A 399 -18.36 -8.26 -15.64
C THR A 399 -19.72 -8.83 -16.05
N LYS A 400 -20.81 -8.02 -16.08
CA LYS A 400 -22.13 -8.44 -16.61
C LYS A 400 -22.06 -8.76 -18.11
N GLY A 401 -22.63 -9.90 -18.50
CA GLY A 401 -22.74 -10.34 -19.92
C GLY A 401 -21.80 -11.46 -20.32
N ILE A 402 -20.89 -11.89 -19.46
CA ILE A 402 -19.88 -12.91 -19.79
C ILE A 402 -20.18 -14.25 -19.08
N SER A 403 -21.11 -14.26 -18.12
CA SER A 403 -21.50 -15.47 -17.36
C SER A 403 -22.36 -16.50 -18.17
N LYS A 404 -22.70 -16.23 -19.45
CA LYS A 404 -23.55 -17.12 -20.26
C LYS A 404 -22.77 -17.97 -21.26
N LYS A 405 -21.44 -18.00 -21.23
CA LYS A 405 -20.61 -18.78 -22.17
C LYS A 405 -19.51 -19.60 -21.47
N ALA A 406 -19.80 -20.13 -20.30
CA ALA A 406 -18.94 -21.13 -19.66
C ALA A 406 -19.78 -22.34 -19.26
#